data_8389e2938b2a44729f29c2f5017efcd1
#
_entry.id   8389e2938b2a44729f29c2f5017efcd1
#
_cell.length_a   1.000
_cell.length_b   1.000
_cell.length_c   1.000
_cell.angle_alpha   90.00
_cell.angle_beta   90.00
_cell.angle_gamma   90.00
#
_symmetry.space_group_name_H-M   'P 1'
#
loop_
_entity.id
_entity.type
_entity.pdbx_description
1 polymer ?
#
loop_
_entity_poly.entity_id
_entity_poly.type
_entity_poly.pdbx_seq_one_letter_code
_entity_poly.pdbx_strand_id
1 'polypeptide(L)'
;MWRLIFFVRDIAYTAVTTTGFLKLDPMEKKYRLLMVEDSQTLAAIYASYLSEGDFELCIADSLATARDEWTRFNPDIVLLDVELPDGQGLDLLKNPPDSEGVPEVLVMTAFGSSEMAVEAIRIGAFDYLSKPFNADRLHVTLNNALDQRRLKSQVNQLAELRREKYCDFIGGSQPMQSVYRIIDALAASDATAFVCGESGTGKELAATGIHQKSKRKDRPFVALNCGAIPRELMESELFGHVKGAFTGATSTRQGMAAAADGGTLFLDEVCEMDLDLQKKMLRFVQNGEFQKVGSSVVERVDVRYVCATNRVPFDEVKAGRFREDLYYRLYVVPINMPPLRDRGTDILAIAEHLLESFVLKEGKHFEEFSTNAKAQILNYAWPGNVRELQNVIQQAVVLNQGAVLRSAMLSFPNLVANPSTVALTTHVEPAASANALTWREQSEQSQQSQQSEQIQWTNEIEPLWVVEKRTIEKAIKECEGNVNKAAGLLEVAPSTIYRKRQSWENKNLSTEET
;
A
#
# COMPACT_ATOMS: atom_id res chain seq x y z
N MET A 1 -50.11 -42.62 14.96
CA MET A 1 -49.59 -43.38 16.11
C MET A 1 -48.26 -42.81 16.50
N TRP A 2 -48.26 -42.01 17.62
CA TRP A 2 -47.15 -41.66 18.50
C TRP A 2 -45.95 -40.91 17.95
N ARG A 3 -45.45 -39.84 18.53
CA ARG A 3 -45.79 -38.75 19.50
C ARG A 3 -44.68 -37.73 19.38
N LEU A 4 -45.12 -36.48 19.20
CA LEU A 4 -44.37 -35.25 19.48
C LEU A 4 -43.71 -35.29 20.86
N ILE A 5 -42.48 -34.75 20.98
CA ILE A 5 -42.03 -34.10 22.20
C ILE A 5 -41.45 -32.74 21.84
N PHE A 6 -42.22 -31.70 22.19
CA PHE A 6 -41.81 -30.32 22.30
C PHE A 6 -40.94 -30.13 23.54
N PHE A 7 -39.83 -29.42 23.44
CA PHE A 7 -39.22 -28.76 24.56
C PHE A 7 -39.22 -27.26 24.30
N VAL A 8 -40.22 -26.59 24.84
CA VAL A 8 -40.32 -25.14 25.05
C VAL A 8 -39.47 -24.85 26.30
N ARG A 9 -38.51 -23.97 26.18
CA ARG A 9 -37.83 -23.41 27.35
C ARG A 9 -38.11 -21.91 27.38
N ASP A 10 -38.85 -21.54 28.41
CA ASP A 10 -39.29 -20.21 28.80
C ASP A 10 -38.15 -19.19 28.76
N ILE A 11 -38.38 -18.12 28.04
CA ILE A 11 -37.68 -16.85 28.23
C ILE A 11 -38.64 -15.94 29.01
N ALA A 12 -38.35 -15.83 30.30
CA ALA A 12 -39.00 -14.88 31.17
C ALA A 12 -38.67 -13.44 30.74
N TYR A 13 -39.68 -12.72 30.29
CA TYR A 13 -39.69 -11.27 30.20
C TYR A 13 -39.68 -10.70 31.61
N THR A 14 -38.55 -10.22 32.09
CA THR A 14 -38.49 -9.38 33.27
C THR A 14 -38.48 -7.92 32.84
N ALA A 15 -39.56 -7.23 33.13
CA ALA A 15 -39.66 -5.77 33.00
C ALA A 15 -38.60 -5.11 33.90
N VAL A 16 -37.66 -4.36 33.30
CA VAL A 16 -36.73 -3.52 34.05
C VAL A 16 -37.39 -2.17 34.24
N THR A 17 -37.90 -1.96 35.44
CA THR A 17 -38.26 -0.65 35.97
C THR A 17 -36.98 0.15 36.26
N THR A 18 -37.02 1.39 35.79
CA THR A 18 -36.11 2.50 36.04
C THR A 18 -35.61 2.57 37.48
N THR A 19 -34.32 2.73 37.65
CA THR A 19 -33.48 3.30 38.73
C THR A 19 -32.38 2.38 39.18
N GLY A 20 -31.18 2.68 38.77
CA GLY A 20 -29.97 2.04 39.26
C GLY A 20 -28.82 2.11 38.24
N PHE A 21 -28.33 3.30 37.95
CA PHE A 21 -26.96 3.44 37.46
C PHE A 21 -26.04 2.87 38.55
N LEU A 22 -25.62 1.64 38.37
CA LEU A 22 -24.41 1.13 39.04
C LEU A 22 -23.26 1.98 38.45
N LYS A 23 -22.84 3.00 39.22
CA LYS A 23 -21.50 3.54 39.14
C LYS A 23 -20.56 2.37 39.42
N LEU A 24 -20.05 1.76 38.36
CA LEU A 24 -18.76 1.10 38.43
C LEU A 24 -17.78 2.25 38.62
N ASP A 25 -17.32 2.48 39.83
CA ASP A 25 -16.13 3.30 40.08
C ASP A 25 -15.00 2.71 39.24
N PRO A 26 -14.46 3.43 38.25
CA PRO A 26 -13.22 3.02 37.63
C PRO A 26 -12.18 3.06 38.75
N MET A 27 -11.52 1.95 39.07
CA MET A 27 -10.29 1.99 39.83
C MET A 27 -9.43 3.10 39.24
N GLU A 28 -9.19 4.15 40.02
CA GLU A 28 -8.39 5.32 39.63
C GLU A 28 -6.99 4.83 39.24
N LYS A 29 -6.78 4.65 37.95
CA LYS A 29 -5.47 4.29 37.41
C LYS A 29 -4.61 5.54 37.47
N LYS A 30 -3.71 5.62 38.43
CA LYS A 30 -2.70 6.70 38.49
C LYS A 30 -1.82 6.65 37.26
N TYR A 31 -1.59 7.81 36.65
CA TYR A 31 -0.68 7.95 35.51
C TYR A 31 0.76 7.98 35.98
N ARG A 32 1.65 7.24 35.36
CA ARG A 32 3.07 7.19 35.71
C ARG A 32 3.79 8.35 35.04
N LEU A 33 4.38 9.25 35.83
CA LEU A 33 5.07 10.42 35.36
C LEU A 33 6.55 10.33 35.77
N LEU A 34 7.44 10.32 34.78
CA LEU A 34 8.88 10.45 35.00
C LEU A 34 9.30 11.91 34.86
N MET A 35 9.84 12.50 35.90
CA MET A 35 10.42 13.84 35.91
C MET A 35 11.93 13.73 35.85
N VAL A 36 12.54 14.37 34.85
CA VAL A 36 14.00 14.44 34.68
C VAL A 36 14.43 15.87 34.92
N GLU A 37 15.01 16.13 36.09
CA GLU A 37 15.41 17.49 36.59
C GLU A 37 16.58 17.33 37.55
N ASP A 38 17.70 17.99 37.27
CA ASP A 38 18.92 17.92 38.09
C ASP A 38 18.87 18.77 39.36
N SER A 39 18.07 19.85 39.36
CA SER A 39 17.86 20.68 40.51
C SER A 39 16.89 20.07 41.50
N GLN A 40 17.37 19.54 42.62
CA GLN A 40 16.53 18.99 43.70
C GLN A 40 15.49 20.00 44.21
N THR A 41 15.81 21.31 44.19
CA THR A 41 14.88 22.36 44.60
C THR A 41 13.73 22.53 43.62
N LEU A 42 14.01 22.53 42.30
CA LEU A 42 12.99 22.63 41.26
C LEU A 42 12.16 21.36 41.21
N ALA A 43 12.81 20.20 41.29
CA ALA A 43 12.11 18.90 41.32
C ALA A 43 11.11 18.83 42.50
N ALA A 44 11.51 19.32 43.70
CA ALA A 44 10.61 19.37 44.87
C ALA A 44 9.42 20.32 44.64
N ILE A 45 9.65 21.50 44.04
CA ILE A 45 8.60 22.45 43.69
C ILE A 45 7.60 21.83 42.70
N TYR A 46 8.10 21.27 41.61
CA TYR A 46 7.23 20.65 40.59
C TYR A 46 6.52 19.39 41.10
N ALA A 47 7.18 18.61 41.97
CA ALA A 47 6.53 17.49 42.66
C ALA A 47 5.38 17.98 43.57
N SER A 48 5.53 19.14 44.24
CA SER A 48 4.43 19.73 45.04
C SER A 48 3.24 20.12 44.15
N TYR A 49 3.45 20.61 42.93
CA TYR A 49 2.39 20.93 42.00
C TYR A 49 1.62 19.69 41.54
N LEU A 50 2.28 18.52 41.51
CA LEU A 50 1.69 17.25 41.08
C LEU A 50 1.02 16.48 42.22
N SER A 51 1.19 16.91 43.48
CA SER A 51 0.68 16.19 44.66
C SER A 51 -0.85 16.11 44.73
N GLU A 52 -1.58 17.03 44.10
CA GLU A 52 -3.05 17.06 44.05
C GLU A 52 -3.62 16.27 42.85
N GLY A 53 -2.77 15.72 41.99
CA GLY A 53 -3.18 14.99 40.78
C GLY A 53 -3.05 13.46 40.91
N ASP A 54 -3.67 12.73 39.98
CA ASP A 54 -3.63 11.26 39.92
C ASP A 54 -2.34 10.74 39.26
N PHE A 55 -1.18 11.19 39.77
CA PHE A 55 0.13 10.84 39.26
C PHE A 55 0.91 9.95 40.24
N GLU A 56 1.57 8.93 39.70
CA GLU A 56 2.66 8.21 40.34
C GLU A 56 3.97 8.81 39.80
N LEU A 57 4.74 9.52 40.67
CA LEU A 57 5.90 10.28 40.27
C LEU A 57 7.19 9.51 40.50
N CYS A 58 8.04 9.41 39.48
CA CYS A 58 9.43 9.01 39.56
C CYS A 58 10.32 10.21 39.18
N ILE A 59 11.44 10.44 39.89
CA ILE A 59 12.35 11.55 39.63
C ILE A 59 13.72 10.98 39.29
N ALA A 60 14.30 11.49 38.20
CA ALA A 60 15.67 11.23 37.75
C ALA A 60 16.44 12.55 37.68
N ASP A 61 17.72 12.54 38.08
CA ASP A 61 18.58 13.71 38.18
C ASP A 61 19.61 13.82 37.03
N SER A 62 19.60 12.87 36.14
CA SER A 62 20.57 12.76 35.04
C SER A 62 20.00 11.94 33.86
N LEU A 63 20.62 12.05 32.68
CA LEU A 63 20.23 11.21 31.51
C LEU A 63 20.41 9.72 31.78
N ALA A 64 21.48 9.34 32.50
CA ALA A 64 21.77 7.95 32.82
C ALA A 64 20.65 7.36 33.69
N THR A 65 20.30 8.02 34.80
CA THR A 65 19.19 7.59 35.69
C THR A 65 17.83 7.63 34.98
N ALA A 66 17.63 8.63 34.12
CA ALA A 66 16.40 8.76 33.35
C ALA A 66 16.20 7.56 32.37
N ARG A 67 17.26 7.05 31.72
CA ARG A 67 17.19 5.88 30.83
C ARG A 67 16.81 4.60 31.59
N ASP A 68 17.43 4.40 32.76
CA ASP A 68 17.16 3.23 33.60
C ASP A 68 15.72 3.26 34.13
N GLU A 69 15.30 4.42 34.66
CA GLU A 69 13.94 4.58 35.17
C GLU A 69 12.87 4.56 34.06
N TRP A 70 13.15 5.09 32.88
CA TRP A 70 12.22 5.00 31.76
C TRP A 70 11.89 3.53 31.42
N THR A 71 12.91 2.69 31.32
CA THR A 71 12.72 1.26 31.04
C THR A 71 12.03 0.52 32.18
N ARG A 72 12.42 0.81 33.45
CA ARG A 72 11.89 0.12 34.63
C ARG A 72 10.47 0.58 34.99
N PHE A 73 10.24 1.89 34.99
CA PHE A 73 8.99 2.53 35.43
C PHE A 73 7.94 2.53 34.33
N ASN A 74 8.35 2.46 33.05
CA ASN A 74 7.51 2.53 31.85
C ASN A 74 6.48 3.67 31.93
N PRO A 75 6.95 4.94 31.89
CA PRO A 75 6.13 6.11 32.17
C PRO A 75 5.04 6.33 31.11
N ASP A 76 3.94 6.96 31.52
CA ASP A 76 2.91 7.46 30.61
C ASP A 76 3.26 8.82 30.04
N ILE A 77 3.92 9.66 30.87
CA ILE A 77 4.40 11.01 30.53
C ILE A 77 5.82 11.18 31.07
N VAL A 78 6.63 11.92 30.32
CA VAL A 78 7.98 12.35 30.75
C VAL A 78 8.03 13.86 30.75
N LEU A 79 8.39 14.45 31.89
CA LEU A 79 8.82 15.86 32.02
C LEU A 79 10.33 15.89 31.92
N LEU A 80 10.87 16.50 30.88
CA LEU A 80 12.27 16.40 30.53
C LEU A 80 12.92 17.79 30.52
N ASP A 81 13.89 18.01 31.40
CA ASP A 81 14.74 19.20 31.31
C ASP A 81 15.69 19.11 30.12
N VAL A 82 15.92 20.23 29.46
CA VAL A 82 16.85 20.32 28.32
C VAL A 82 18.29 20.25 28.77
N GLU A 83 18.63 20.90 29.91
CA GLU A 83 19.99 21.00 30.44
C GLU A 83 20.16 20.04 31.61
N LEU A 84 20.96 19.01 31.46
CA LEU A 84 21.26 18.00 32.46
C LEU A 84 22.78 17.90 32.65
N PRO A 85 23.27 17.48 33.84
CA PRO A 85 24.71 17.47 34.15
C PRO A 85 25.54 16.57 33.27
N ASP A 86 24.92 15.54 32.67
CA ASP A 86 25.56 14.52 31.83
C ASP A 86 25.22 14.65 30.35
N GLY A 87 24.50 15.72 29.92
CA GLY A 87 24.23 15.98 28.52
C GLY A 87 22.96 16.78 28.25
N GLN A 88 22.52 16.80 26.99
CA GLN A 88 21.28 17.45 26.59
C GLN A 88 20.08 16.51 26.72
N GLY A 89 19.03 16.92 27.43
CA GLY A 89 17.80 16.14 27.58
C GLY A 89 17.19 15.72 26.26
N LEU A 90 17.30 16.53 25.20
CA LEU A 90 16.83 16.21 23.87
C LEU A 90 17.47 14.95 23.26
N ASP A 91 18.62 14.51 23.76
CA ASP A 91 19.26 13.27 23.31
C ASP A 91 18.51 12.02 23.78
N LEU A 92 17.76 12.13 24.87
CA LEU A 92 16.84 11.07 25.32
C LEU A 92 15.65 10.92 24.38
N LEU A 93 15.20 12.04 23.81
CA LEU A 93 14.11 12.06 22.83
C LEU A 93 14.54 11.53 21.46
N LYS A 94 15.78 11.82 21.03
CA LYS A 94 16.36 11.33 19.77
C LYS A 94 16.60 9.83 19.80
N ASN A 95 16.97 9.31 20.96
CA ASN A 95 17.30 7.89 21.16
C ASN A 95 16.57 7.36 22.42
N PRO A 96 15.23 7.20 22.33
CA PRO A 96 14.46 6.73 23.48
C PRO A 96 14.84 5.28 23.85
N PRO A 97 14.80 4.94 25.15
CA PRO A 97 14.98 3.55 25.57
C PRO A 97 13.86 2.65 25.05
N ASP A 98 14.16 1.36 24.88
CA ASP A 98 13.14 0.35 24.56
C ASP A 98 12.14 0.23 25.71
N SER A 99 10.87 0.49 25.42
CA SER A 99 9.76 0.39 26.40
C SER A 99 8.50 -0.17 25.72
N GLU A 100 7.61 -0.75 26.51
CA GLU A 100 6.34 -1.32 25.98
C GLU A 100 5.37 -0.27 25.43
N GLY A 101 5.63 1.02 25.64
CA GLY A 101 4.82 2.14 25.15
C GLY A 101 5.65 3.38 24.89
N VAL A 102 5.19 4.22 23.98
CA VAL A 102 5.80 5.54 23.74
C VAL A 102 5.12 6.56 24.66
N PRO A 103 5.81 7.10 25.68
CA PRO A 103 5.25 8.16 26.54
C PRO A 103 5.11 9.47 25.76
N GLU A 104 4.19 10.33 26.18
CA GLU A 104 4.19 11.72 25.73
C GLU A 104 5.28 12.50 26.47
N VAL A 105 6.17 13.17 25.74
CA VAL A 105 7.30 13.90 26.34
C VAL A 105 7.04 15.40 26.33
N LEU A 106 7.08 16.01 27.52
CA LEU A 106 7.00 17.45 27.72
C LEU A 106 8.40 17.97 28.06
N VAL A 107 8.90 18.89 27.26
CA VAL A 107 10.24 19.45 27.45
C VAL A 107 10.17 20.71 28.29
N MET A 108 10.99 20.78 29.35
CA MET A 108 11.17 21.98 30.20
C MET A 108 12.39 22.76 29.72
N THR A 109 12.23 24.03 29.39
CA THR A 109 13.32 24.88 28.85
C THR A 109 13.48 26.18 29.60
N ALA A 110 14.70 26.68 29.70
CA ALA A 110 14.96 27.98 30.28
C ALA A 110 14.38 29.13 29.44
N PHE A 111 14.11 30.26 30.06
CA PHE A 111 13.53 31.46 29.45
C PHE A 111 14.41 31.98 28.30
N GLY A 112 13.87 32.04 27.07
CA GLY A 112 14.53 32.66 25.91
C GLY A 112 14.97 31.71 24.78
N SER A 113 14.81 30.38 24.91
CA SER A 113 15.25 29.41 23.91
C SER A 113 14.11 28.95 22.95
N SER A 114 13.51 29.92 22.24
CA SER A 114 12.46 29.58 21.22
C SER A 114 12.94 28.60 20.17
N GLU A 115 14.22 28.63 19.83
CA GLU A 115 14.82 27.68 18.84
C GLU A 115 14.85 26.26 19.40
N MET A 116 15.18 26.04 20.65
CA MET A 116 15.20 24.72 21.30
C MET A 116 13.79 24.18 21.51
N ALA A 117 12.81 25.02 21.77
CA ALA A 117 11.41 24.62 21.85
C ALA A 117 10.89 24.10 20.50
N VAL A 118 11.21 24.79 19.40
CA VAL A 118 10.86 24.37 18.05
C VAL A 118 11.57 23.06 17.69
N GLU A 119 12.85 22.93 18.07
CA GLU A 119 13.59 21.68 17.84
C GLU A 119 13.00 20.50 18.64
N ALA A 120 12.62 20.70 19.88
CA ALA A 120 11.97 19.68 20.71
C ALA A 120 10.70 19.13 20.04
N ILE A 121 9.80 20.00 19.57
CA ILE A 121 8.59 19.61 18.84
C ILE A 121 8.93 18.85 17.55
N ARG A 122 9.96 19.31 16.80
CA ARG A 122 10.40 18.67 15.55
C ARG A 122 10.94 17.26 15.77
N ILE A 123 11.57 17.00 16.93
CA ILE A 123 12.14 15.70 17.30
C ILE A 123 11.05 14.75 17.84
N GLY A 124 9.87 15.28 18.22
CA GLY A 124 8.74 14.47 18.68
C GLY A 124 8.26 14.74 20.09
N ALA A 125 8.70 15.84 20.73
CA ALA A 125 8.07 16.28 21.97
C ALA A 125 6.60 16.63 21.74
N PHE A 126 5.76 16.33 22.72
CA PHE A 126 4.34 16.71 22.69
C PHE A 126 4.15 18.23 22.78
N ASP A 127 4.81 18.85 23.76
CA ASP A 127 4.79 20.29 24.00
C ASP A 127 6.03 20.69 24.81
N TYR A 128 6.20 21.99 25.07
CA TYR A 128 7.25 22.50 25.92
C TYR A 128 6.72 23.44 27.03
N LEU A 129 7.44 23.50 28.12
CA LEU A 129 7.18 24.38 29.26
C LEU A 129 8.38 25.32 29.48
N SER A 130 8.18 26.64 29.33
CA SER A 130 9.21 27.62 29.60
C SER A 130 9.32 27.86 31.10
N LYS A 131 10.49 27.62 31.71
CA LYS A 131 10.80 27.89 33.13
C LYS A 131 10.99 29.40 33.35
N PRO A 132 10.46 29.98 34.45
CA PRO A 132 9.61 29.36 35.46
C PRO A 132 8.15 29.26 35.04
N PHE A 133 7.49 28.15 35.35
CA PHE A 133 6.06 27.96 35.15
C PHE A 133 5.33 27.69 36.46
N ASN A 134 4.04 27.97 36.50
CA ASN A 134 3.17 27.72 37.64
C ASN A 134 2.44 26.38 37.54
N ALA A 135 1.78 25.97 38.64
CA ALA A 135 1.02 24.73 38.73
C ALA A 135 -0.07 24.65 37.66
N ASP A 136 -0.83 25.72 37.41
CA ASP A 136 -1.93 25.74 36.44
C ASP A 136 -1.44 25.42 35.02
N ARG A 137 -0.31 26.03 34.60
CA ARG A 137 0.28 25.79 33.29
C ARG A 137 0.73 24.33 33.14
N LEU A 138 1.38 23.77 34.20
CA LEU A 138 1.79 22.38 34.22
C LEU A 138 0.60 21.44 34.09
N HIS A 139 -0.45 21.64 34.89
CA HIS A 139 -1.65 20.82 34.87
C HIS A 139 -2.38 20.87 33.54
N VAL A 140 -2.55 22.06 32.94
CA VAL A 140 -3.18 22.19 31.62
C VAL A 140 -2.40 21.42 30.56
N THR A 141 -1.07 21.53 30.55
CA THR A 141 -0.24 20.86 29.55
C THR A 141 -0.24 19.35 29.76
N LEU A 142 -0.18 18.86 31.00
CA LEU A 142 -0.28 17.43 31.33
C LEU A 142 -1.63 16.85 30.94
N ASN A 143 -2.73 17.53 31.22
CA ASN A 143 -4.06 17.07 30.84
C ASN A 143 -4.21 16.97 29.31
N ASN A 144 -3.70 17.95 28.58
CA ASN A 144 -3.68 17.89 27.11
C ASN A 144 -2.87 16.69 26.59
N ALA A 145 -1.72 16.38 27.21
CA ALA A 145 -0.92 15.22 26.87
C ALA A 145 -1.65 13.90 27.17
N LEU A 146 -2.32 13.82 28.31
CA LEU A 146 -3.14 12.66 28.69
C LEU A 146 -4.34 12.46 27.77
N ASP A 147 -5.03 13.53 27.39
CA ASP A 147 -6.17 13.46 26.48
C ASP A 147 -5.72 13.01 25.09
N GLN A 148 -4.58 13.49 24.60
CA GLN A 148 -4.03 13.00 23.33
C GLN A 148 -3.64 11.53 23.41
N ARG A 149 -3.00 11.10 24.52
CA ARG A 149 -2.67 9.69 24.75
C ARG A 149 -3.94 8.82 24.83
N ARG A 150 -4.98 9.30 25.52
CA ARG A 150 -6.31 8.64 25.55
C ARG A 150 -6.89 8.49 24.16
N LEU A 151 -6.88 9.57 23.37
CA LEU A 151 -7.36 9.53 21.98
C LEU A 151 -6.54 8.56 21.12
N LYS A 152 -5.21 8.58 21.24
CA LYS A 152 -4.33 7.62 20.56
C LYS A 152 -4.64 6.17 21.01
N SER A 153 -4.82 5.95 22.32
CA SER A 153 -5.13 4.61 22.84
C SER A 153 -6.55 4.14 22.46
N GLN A 154 -7.54 5.03 22.41
CA GLN A 154 -8.88 4.72 21.92
C GLN A 154 -8.87 4.42 20.42
N VAL A 155 -8.10 5.18 19.64
CA VAL A 155 -7.88 4.87 18.22
C VAL A 155 -7.16 3.52 18.06
N ASN A 156 -6.20 3.20 18.91
CA ASN A 156 -5.52 1.91 18.90
C ASN A 156 -6.42 0.77 19.42
N GLN A 157 -7.25 0.99 20.44
CA GLN A 157 -8.25 0.01 20.91
C GLN A 157 -9.38 -0.19 19.89
N LEU A 158 -9.79 0.87 19.20
CA LEU A 158 -10.70 0.77 18.05
C LEU A 158 -10.02 0.11 16.84
N ALA A 159 -8.70 0.22 16.72
CA ALA A 159 -7.89 -0.52 15.75
C ALA A 159 -7.65 -1.99 16.19
N GLU A 160 -7.70 -2.29 17.49
CA GLU A 160 -7.65 -3.65 18.04
C GLU A 160 -9.00 -4.38 17.96
N LEU A 161 -10.11 -3.68 17.82
CA LEU A 161 -11.33 -4.20 17.18
C LEU A 161 -11.08 -4.33 15.66
N ARG A 162 -9.89 -4.79 15.29
CA ARG A 162 -9.47 -5.05 13.92
C ARG A 162 -10.56 -5.87 13.26
N ARG A 163 -11.24 -5.28 12.30
CA ARG A 163 -12.01 -6.05 11.33
C ARG A 163 -10.99 -6.83 10.50
N GLU A 164 -10.54 -7.96 11.01
CA GLU A 164 -9.65 -8.89 10.29
C GLU A 164 -10.27 -9.28 8.95
N LYS A 165 -11.58 -9.14 8.84
CA LYS A 165 -12.34 -9.36 7.62
C LYS A 165 -13.36 -8.25 7.42
N TYR A 166 -13.28 -7.52 6.30
CA TYR A 166 -14.19 -6.46 5.92
C TYR A 166 -14.72 -6.74 4.51
N CYS A 167 -16.01 -7.08 4.38
CA CYS A 167 -16.55 -7.67 3.15
C CYS A 167 -15.67 -8.86 2.74
N ASP A 168 -15.09 -8.84 1.55
CA ASP A 168 -14.17 -9.86 1.07
C ASP A 168 -12.67 -9.47 1.23
N PHE A 169 -12.38 -8.34 1.90
CA PHE A 169 -11.01 -7.96 2.23
C PHE A 169 -10.51 -8.71 3.46
N ILE A 170 -9.25 -9.08 3.40
CA ILE A 170 -8.50 -9.68 4.50
C ILE A 170 -7.43 -8.68 4.92
N GLY A 171 -7.30 -8.51 6.23
CA GLY A 171 -6.32 -7.64 6.83
C GLY A 171 -6.92 -6.42 7.51
N GLY A 172 -6.22 -5.96 8.55
CA GLY A 172 -6.63 -4.89 9.44
C GLY A 172 -5.57 -3.79 9.58
N SER A 173 -4.61 -3.70 8.66
CA SER A 173 -3.57 -2.66 8.70
C SER A 173 -4.17 -1.25 8.70
N GLN A 174 -3.48 -0.30 9.31
CA GLN A 174 -3.96 1.07 9.44
C GLN A 174 -4.30 1.73 8.09
N PRO A 175 -3.51 1.55 7.01
CA PRO A 175 -3.89 2.06 5.69
C PRO A 175 -5.21 1.47 5.19
N MET A 176 -5.45 0.16 5.39
CA MET A 176 -6.71 -0.48 4.99
C MET A 176 -7.90 -0.04 5.84
N GLN A 177 -7.72 0.21 7.14
CA GLN A 177 -8.78 0.78 7.99
C GLN A 177 -9.24 2.15 7.50
N SER A 178 -8.34 2.95 6.94
CA SER A 178 -8.69 4.24 6.32
C SER A 178 -9.55 4.05 5.08
N VAL A 179 -9.24 3.05 4.25
CA VAL A 179 -10.07 2.65 3.09
C VAL A 179 -11.45 2.19 3.55
N TYR A 180 -11.53 1.32 4.57
CA TYR A 180 -12.81 0.81 5.08
C TYR A 180 -13.72 1.92 5.61
N ARG A 181 -13.15 2.91 6.32
CA ARG A 181 -13.92 4.09 6.79
C ARG A 181 -14.52 4.89 5.62
N ILE A 182 -13.76 5.09 4.55
CA ILE A 182 -14.26 5.79 3.35
C ILE A 182 -15.36 4.97 2.67
N ILE A 183 -15.20 3.65 2.56
CA ILE A 183 -16.22 2.76 2.00
C ILE A 183 -17.51 2.82 2.85
N ASP A 184 -17.42 2.77 4.18
CA ASP A 184 -18.58 2.88 5.08
C ASP A 184 -19.28 4.25 4.93
N ALA A 185 -18.53 5.35 4.83
CA ALA A 185 -19.09 6.68 4.61
C ALA A 185 -19.81 6.79 3.23
N LEU A 186 -19.20 6.23 2.19
CA LEU A 186 -19.77 6.19 0.84
C LEU A 186 -21.00 5.30 0.74
N ALA A 187 -21.11 4.26 1.56
CA ALA A 187 -22.25 3.35 1.54
C ALA A 187 -23.58 4.06 1.81
N ALA A 188 -23.57 5.09 2.64
CA ALA A 188 -24.76 5.89 2.95
C ALA A 188 -25.15 6.92 1.87
N SER A 189 -24.25 7.19 0.90
CA SER A 189 -24.37 8.23 -0.13
C SER A 189 -24.45 7.62 -1.52
N ASP A 190 -25.09 8.32 -2.47
CA ASP A 190 -25.06 8.00 -3.90
C ASP A 190 -23.90 8.72 -4.65
N ALA A 191 -22.98 9.36 -3.92
CA ALA A 191 -21.83 10.03 -4.52
C ALA A 191 -20.96 9.05 -5.31
N THR A 192 -20.37 9.54 -6.41
CA THR A 192 -19.44 8.77 -7.23
C THR A 192 -18.17 8.48 -6.45
N ALA A 193 -17.76 7.20 -6.39
CA ALA A 193 -16.50 6.78 -5.82
C ALA A 193 -15.44 6.63 -6.92
N PHE A 194 -14.25 7.12 -6.67
CA PHE A 194 -13.13 7.00 -7.61
C PHE A 194 -11.94 6.28 -6.94
N VAL A 195 -11.74 5.02 -7.30
CA VAL A 195 -10.77 4.12 -6.68
C VAL A 195 -9.46 4.16 -7.46
N CYS A 196 -8.41 4.69 -6.85
CA CYS A 196 -7.05 4.73 -7.41
C CYS A 196 -6.16 3.70 -6.72
N GLY A 197 -5.22 3.12 -7.46
CA GLY A 197 -4.21 2.23 -6.90
C GLY A 197 -3.60 1.30 -7.93
N GLU A 198 -2.43 0.78 -7.62
CA GLU A 198 -1.69 -0.12 -8.49
C GLU A 198 -2.52 -1.34 -8.91
N SER A 199 -2.10 -1.99 -10.01
CA SER A 199 -2.75 -3.23 -10.44
C SER A 199 -2.65 -4.30 -9.35
N GLY A 200 -3.74 -5.04 -9.13
CA GLY A 200 -3.78 -6.13 -8.14
C GLY A 200 -3.95 -5.70 -6.67
N THR A 201 -4.23 -4.42 -6.36
CA THR A 201 -4.45 -3.93 -4.98
C THR A 201 -5.84 -4.24 -4.42
N GLY A 202 -6.79 -4.71 -5.24
CA GLY A 202 -8.17 -5.04 -4.83
C GLY A 202 -9.18 -3.92 -5.09
N LYS A 203 -9.00 -3.11 -6.14
CA LYS A 203 -9.94 -2.04 -6.53
C LYS A 203 -11.37 -2.55 -6.78
N GLU A 204 -11.52 -3.73 -7.38
CA GLU A 204 -12.82 -4.36 -7.61
C GLU A 204 -13.51 -4.77 -6.29
N LEU A 205 -12.74 -5.27 -5.30
CA LEU A 205 -13.28 -5.56 -3.97
C LEU A 205 -13.77 -4.29 -3.27
N ALA A 206 -13.11 -3.15 -3.47
CA ALA A 206 -13.58 -1.87 -2.95
C ALA A 206 -14.91 -1.47 -3.58
N ALA A 207 -15.05 -1.60 -4.90
CA ALA A 207 -16.30 -1.33 -5.61
C ALA A 207 -17.44 -2.25 -5.15
N THR A 208 -17.17 -3.54 -5.02
CA THR A 208 -18.13 -4.54 -4.49
C THR A 208 -18.53 -4.21 -3.05
N GLY A 209 -17.57 -3.84 -2.19
CA GLY A 209 -17.84 -3.46 -0.80
C GLY A 209 -18.71 -2.21 -0.70
N ILE A 210 -18.47 -1.19 -1.53
CA ILE A 210 -19.31 0.01 -1.62
C ILE A 210 -20.75 -0.35 -2.01
N HIS A 211 -20.92 -1.23 -2.99
CA HIS A 211 -22.24 -1.68 -3.43
C HIS A 211 -22.96 -2.49 -2.34
N GLN A 212 -22.33 -3.52 -1.79
CA GLN A 212 -22.90 -4.42 -0.76
C GLN A 212 -23.37 -3.67 0.49
N LYS A 213 -22.71 -2.57 0.85
CA LYS A 213 -23.08 -1.75 2.01
C LYS A 213 -24.01 -0.61 1.69
N SER A 214 -24.32 -0.37 0.40
CA SER A 214 -25.17 0.73 -0.03
C SER A 214 -26.67 0.39 0.10
N LYS A 215 -27.48 1.42 -0.11
CA LYS A 215 -28.95 1.27 -0.25
C LYS A 215 -29.35 0.46 -1.48
N ARG A 216 -28.41 0.26 -2.43
CA ARG A 216 -28.60 -0.48 -3.69
C ARG A 216 -28.04 -1.90 -3.64
N LYS A 217 -27.72 -2.45 -2.45
CA LYS A 217 -27.09 -3.76 -2.26
C LYS A 217 -27.86 -4.93 -2.90
N ASP A 218 -29.19 -4.83 -2.98
CA ASP A 218 -30.08 -5.84 -3.56
C ASP A 218 -30.44 -5.52 -5.04
N ARG A 219 -29.76 -4.55 -5.64
CA ARG A 219 -29.92 -4.11 -7.03
C ARG A 219 -28.75 -4.61 -7.87
N PRO A 220 -28.83 -4.51 -9.22
CA PRO A 220 -27.76 -4.97 -10.07
C PRO A 220 -26.42 -4.27 -9.76
N PHE A 221 -25.33 -5.07 -9.70
CA PHE A 221 -23.95 -4.61 -9.76
C PHE A 221 -23.38 -5.04 -11.10
N VAL A 222 -23.11 -4.09 -11.97
CA VAL A 222 -22.61 -4.34 -13.32
C VAL A 222 -21.20 -3.80 -13.42
N ALA A 223 -20.24 -4.67 -13.74
CA ALA A 223 -18.83 -4.32 -13.86
C ALA A 223 -18.40 -4.31 -15.33
N LEU A 224 -17.74 -3.24 -15.76
CA LEU A 224 -17.14 -3.06 -17.07
C LEU A 224 -15.66 -2.76 -16.93
N ASN A 225 -14.79 -3.61 -17.48
CA ASN A 225 -13.37 -3.32 -17.56
C ASN A 225 -13.05 -2.66 -18.92
N CYS A 226 -12.74 -1.35 -18.88
CA CYS A 226 -12.47 -0.55 -20.06
C CYS A 226 -11.14 -0.92 -20.75
N GLY A 227 -10.20 -1.52 -20.05
CA GLY A 227 -8.93 -1.97 -20.61
C GLY A 227 -8.99 -3.34 -21.29
N ALA A 228 -10.03 -4.15 -21.02
CA ALA A 228 -10.15 -5.51 -21.55
C ALA A 228 -10.96 -5.57 -22.87
N ILE A 229 -11.68 -4.51 -23.22
CA ILE A 229 -12.56 -4.48 -24.40
C ILE A 229 -11.90 -3.69 -25.51
N PRO A 230 -11.88 -4.20 -26.77
CA PRO A 230 -11.44 -3.44 -27.93
C PRO A 230 -12.21 -2.10 -28.04
N ARG A 231 -11.50 -1.02 -28.39
CA ARG A 231 -12.06 0.34 -28.42
C ARG A 231 -13.31 0.46 -29.28
N GLU A 232 -13.33 -0.23 -30.43
CA GLU A 232 -14.44 -0.22 -31.38
C GLU A 232 -15.71 -0.88 -30.82
N LEU A 233 -15.58 -1.77 -29.82
CA LEU A 233 -16.69 -2.48 -29.22
C LEU A 233 -17.15 -1.88 -27.89
N MET A 234 -16.32 -1.05 -27.27
CA MET A 234 -16.57 -0.54 -25.92
C MET A 234 -17.86 0.28 -25.83
N GLU A 235 -18.14 1.13 -26.83
CA GLU A 235 -19.40 1.89 -26.88
C GLU A 235 -20.61 0.96 -26.96
N SER A 236 -20.52 -0.07 -27.80
CA SER A 236 -21.57 -1.06 -27.98
C SER A 236 -21.79 -1.94 -26.72
N GLU A 237 -20.75 -2.28 -25.99
CA GLU A 237 -20.88 -3.01 -24.72
C GLU A 237 -21.47 -2.12 -23.62
N LEU A 238 -21.06 -0.86 -23.55
CA LEU A 238 -21.55 0.07 -22.53
C LEU A 238 -23.01 0.49 -22.77
N PHE A 239 -23.33 0.95 -23.99
CA PHE A 239 -24.65 1.54 -24.30
C PHE A 239 -25.59 0.61 -25.08
N GLY A 240 -25.06 -0.51 -25.63
CA GLY A 240 -25.82 -1.40 -26.49
C GLY A 240 -25.87 -0.94 -27.94
N HIS A 241 -26.44 -1.75 -28.80
CA HIS A 241 -26.61 -1.44 -30.23
C HIS A 241 -27.95 -1.96 -30.78
N VAL A 242 -28.40 -1.34 -31.85
CA VAL A 242 -29.53 -1.85 -32.65
C VAL A 242 -29.02 -2.71 -33.81
N LYS A 243 -29.86 -3.60 -34.31
CA LYS A 243 -29.56 -4.42 -35.49
C LYS A 243 -29.11 -3.52 -36.66
N GLY A 244 -27.98 -3.85 -37.27
CA GLY A 244 -27.43 -3.12 -38.42
C GLY A 244 -26.59 -1.90 -38.07
N ALA A 245 -26.29 -1.64 -36.79
CA ALA A 245 -25.49 -0.49 -36.35
C ALA A 245 -24.04 -0.52 -36.87
N PHE A 246 -23.47 -1.71 -37.05
CA PHE A 246 -22.13 -1.95 -37.62
C PHE A 246 -22.05 -3.34 -38.28
N THR A 247 -20.98 -3.59 -39.01
CA THR A 247 -20.72 -4.89 -39.65
C THR A 247 -20.57 -5.98 -38.57
N GLY A 248 -21.58 -6.89 -38.48
CA GLY A 248 -21.67 -7.92 -37.43
C GLY A 248 -22.82 -7.69 -36.43
N ALA A 249 -23.51 -6.54 -36.41
CA ALA A 249 -24.69 -6.31 -35.60
C ALA A 249 -25.93 -7.04 -36.13
N THR A 250 -25.99 -8.35 -35.92
CA THR A 250 -27.07 -9.22 -36.42
C THR A 250 -28.35 -9.12 -35.62
N SER A 251 -28.29 -8.70 -34.38
CA SER A 251 -29.41 -8.51 -33.44
C SER A 251 -29.27 -7.22 -32.65
N THR A 252 -30.36 -6.74 -32.04
CA THR A 252 -30.30 -5.67 -31.06
C THR A 252 -29.84 -6.21 -29.71
N ARG A 253 -28.86 -5.54 -29.07
CA ARG A 253 -28.32 -5.93 -27.78
C ARG A 253 -28.43 -4.78 -26.77
N GLN A 254 -28.84 -5.11 -25.56
CA GLN A 254 -28.88 -4.18 -24.43
C GLN A 254 -27.45 -3.96 -23.91
N GLY A 255 -27.08 -2.72 -23.58
CA GLY A 255 -25.80 -2.37 -23.00
C GLY A 255 -25.77 -2.50 -21.48
N MET A 256 -24.56 -2.43 -20.92
CA MET A 256 -24.35 -2.52 -19.48
C MET A 256 -24.94 -1.33 -18.71
N ALA A 257 -25.03 -0.15 -19.32
CA ALA A 257 -25.69 1.02 -18.75
C ALA A 257 -27.17 0.74 -18.42
N ALA A 258 -27.88 0.12 -19.37
CA ALA A 258 -29.28 -0.24 -19.15
C ALA A 258 -29.44 -1.44 -18.19
N ALA A 259 -28.48 -2.37 -18.16
CA ALA A 259 -28.49 -3.50 -17.23
C ALA A 259 -28.22 -3.05 -15.77
N ALA A 260 -27.56 -1.89 -15.58
CA ALA A 260 -27.26 -1.32 -14.27
C ALA A 260 -28.36 -0.44 -13.71
N ASP A 261 -29.52 -0.31 -14.39
CA ASP A 261 -30.60 0.57 -13.97
C ASP A 261 -31.11 0.27 -12.55
N GLY A 262 -31.23 1.30 -11.74
CA GLY A 262 -31.54 1.22 -10.30
C GLY A 262 -30.40 0.71 -9.43
N GLY A 263 -29.27 0.30 -10.02
CA GLY A 263 -28.13 -0.37 -9.38
C GLY A 263 -26.85 0.44 -9.35
N THR A 264 -25.73 -0.26 -9.51
CA THR A 264 -24.37 0.31 -9.51
C THR A 264 -23.61 -0.14 -10.77
N LEU A 265 -23.03 0.80 -11.49
CA LEU A 265 -22.13 0.56 -12.60
C LEU A 265 -20.69 0.78 -12.13
N PHE A 266 -19.89 -0.25 -12.17
CA PHE A 266 -18.46 -0.22 -11.89
C PHE A 266 -17.67 -0.15 -13.19
N LEU A 267 -16.88 0.90 -13.35
CA LEU A 267 -16.02 1.15 -14.50
C LEU A 267 -14.56 0.96 -14.08
N ASP A 268 -13.99 -0.19 -14.38
CA ASP A 268 -12.58 -0.45 -14.11
C ASP A 268 -11.72 0.07 -15.26
N GLU A 269 -10.54 0.58 -14.91
CA GLU A 269 -9.56 1.20 -15.83
C GLU A 269 -10.19 2.32 -16.70
N VAL A 270 -10.96 3.20 -16.07
CA VAL A 270 -11.73 4.25 -16.74
C VAL A 270 -10.87 5.19 -17.61
N CYS A 271 -9.59 5.37 -17.28
CA CYS A 271 -8.64 6.18 -18.06
C CYS A 271 -8.22 5.52 -19.40
N GLU A 272 -8.62 4.26 -19.67
CA GLU A 272 -8.36 3.59 -20.96
C GLU A 272 -9.42 3.91 -22.03
N MET A 273 -10.53 4.57 -21.65
CA MET A 273 -11.56 5.00 -22.61
C MET A 273 -11.00 5.98 -23.63
N ASP A 274 -11.41 5.84 -24.90
CA ASP A 274 -11.11 6.85 -25.93
C ASP A 274 -11.86 8.17 -25.69
N LEU A 275 -11.36 9.26 -26.24
CA LEU A 275 -11.89 10.60 -26.03
C LEU A 275 -13.33 10.81 -26.57
N ASP A 276 -13.74 10.06 -27.58
CA ASP A 276 -15.08 10.19 -28.15
C ASP A 276 -16.10 9.49 -27.25
N LEU A 277 -15.75 8.33 -26.69
CA LEU A 277 -16.56 7.66 -25.69
C LEU A 277 -16.65 8.48 -24.40
N GLN A 278 -15.57 9.13 -23.98
CA GLN A 278 -15.57 10.02 -22.83
C GLN A 278 -16.58 11.17 -22.97
N LYS A 279 -16.80 11.72 -24.18
CA LYS A 279 -17.82 12.74 -24.45
C LYS A 279 -19.25 12.21 -24.20
N LYS A 280 -19.51 10.96 -24.63
CA LYS A 280 -20.80 10.29 -24.42
C LYS A 280 -20.99 9.93 -22.94
N MET A 281 -19.92 9.46 -22.31
CA MET A 281 -19.88 9.14 -20.89
C MET A 281 -20.17 10.35 -20.02
N LEU A 282 -19.67 11.54 -20.37
CA LEU A 282 -19.97 12.78 -19.65
C LEU A 282 -21.48 13.07 -19.62
N ARG A 283 -22.17 12.97 -20.77
CA ARG A 283 -23.64 13.15 -20.84
C ARG A 283 -24.36 12.10 -20.00
N PHE A 284 -23.91 10.85 -20.07
CA PHE A 284 -24.47 9.75 -19.30
C PHE A 284 -24.35 9.97 -17.79
N VAL A 285 -23.19 10.39 -17.31
CA VAL A 285 -22.96 10.67 -15.86
C VAL A 285 -23.72 11.92 -15.39
N GLN A 286 -23.93 12.90 -16.28
CA GLN A 286 -24.66 14.13 -15.92
C GLN A 286 -26.16 13.93 -15.79
N ASN A 287 -26.78 13.25 -16.76
CA ASN A 287 -28.24 13.21 -16.93
C ASN A 287 -28.83 11.80 -16.77
N GLY A 288 -28.01 10.74 -16.74
CA GLY A 288 -28.45 9.35 -16.83
C GLY A 288 -28.95 8.97 -18.24
N GLU A 289 -28.66 9.79 -19.27
CA GLU A 289 -29.17 9.63 -20.62
C GLU A 289 -28.11 9.09 -21.57
N PHE A 290 -28.48 8.13 -22.39
CA PHE A 290 -27.63 7.54 -23.42
C PHE A 290 -28.44 7.13 -24.65
N GLN A 291 -27.75 6.79 -25.73
CA GLN A 291 -28.32 6.24 -26.97
C GLN A 291 -27.58 4.96 -27.35
N LYS A 292 -28.31 3.96 -27.79
CA LYS A 292 -27.70 2.75 -28.38
C LYS A 292 -26.99 3.11 -29.68
N VAL A 293 -25.91 2.41 -29.97
CA VAL A 293 -25.19 2.57 -31.24
C VAL A 293 -26.13 2.28 -32.41
N GLY A 294 -26.21 3.22 -33.34
CA GLY A 294 -27.12 3.15 -34.49
C GLY A 294 -28.56 3.57 -34.21
N SER A 295 -28.90 4.06 -33.01
CA SER A 295 -30.25 4.56 -32.64
C SER A 295 -30.20 6.04 -32.31
N SER A 296 -31.28 6.77 -32.65
CA SER A 296 -31.50 8.14 -32.22
C SER A 296 -32.40 8.25 -30.97
N VAL A 297 -32.88 7.11 -30.45
CA VAL A 297 -33.76 7.08 -29.27
C VAL A 297 -32.91 7.28 -28.02
N VAL A 298 -33.27 8.27 -27.22
CA VAL A 298 -32.65 8.52 -25.91
C VAL A 298 -33.30 7.62 -24.87
N GLU A 299 -32.49 6.85 -24.17
CA GLU A 299 -32.87 6.04 -23.02
C GLU A 299 -32.34 6.71 -21.74
N ARG A 300 -33.03 6.54 -20.62
CA ARG A 300 -32.68 7.11 -19.33
C ARG A 300 -32.68 6.05 -18.25
N VAL A 301 -31.65 6.06 -17.38
CA VAL A 301 -31.48 5.15 -16.25
C VAL A 301 -31.00 5.90 -15.01
N ASP A 302 -31.25 5.32 -13.84
CA ASP A 302 -30.72 5.80 -12.56
C ASP A 302 -29.60 4.87 -12.09
N VAL A 303 -28.36 5.29 -12.24
CA VAL A 303 -27.18 4.46 -11.95
C VAL A 303 -26.26 5.18 -10.97
N ARG A 304 -25.79 4.45 -9.95
CA ARG A 304 -24.65 4.87 -9.11
C ARG A 304 -23.35 4.48 -9.79
N TYR A 305 -22.40 5.41 -9.84
CA TYR A 305 -21.10 5.17 -10.48
C TYR A 305 -20.02 4.86 -9.44
N VAL A 306 -19.21 3.83 -9.73
CA VAL A 306 -17.93 3.55 -9.08
C VAL A 306 -16.90 3.41 -10.18
N CYS A 307 -15.83 4.21 -10.16
CA CYS A 307 -14.77 4.19 -11.16
C CYS A 307 -13.48 3.72 -10.54
N ALA A 308 -12.64 3.02 -11.31
CA ALA A 308 -11.31 2.62 -10.86
C ALA A 308 -10.27 2.84 -11.95
N THR A 309 -9.01 3.06 -11.53
CA THR A 309 -7.86 3.15 -12.43
C THR A 309 -6.56 2.81 -11.71
N ASN A 310 -5.59 2.30 -12.45
CA ASN A 310 -4.20 2.12 -12.00
C ASN A 310 -3.29 3.31 -12.39
N ARG A 311 -3.80 4.27 -13.16
CA ARG A 311 -3.08 5.48 -13.57
C ARG A 311 -3.31 6.61 -12.58
N VAL A 312 -2.48 7.66 -12.66
CA VAL A 312 -2.72 8.93 -11.97
C VAL A 312 -3.66 9.77 -12.84
N PRO A 313 -4.95 9.94 -12.45
CA PRO A 313 -5.96 10.52 -13.36
C PRO A 313 -5.63 11.94 -13.81
N PHE A 314 -5.05 12.75 -12.92
CA PHE A 314 -4.66 14.12 -13.22
C PHE A 314 -3.53 14.23 -14.26
N ASP A 315 -2.61 13.26 -14.27
CA ASP A 315 -1.56 13.22 -15.31
C ASP A 315 -2.12 12.80 -16.67
N GLU A 316 -3.16 11.96 -16.69
CA GLU A 316 -3.89 11.63 -17.93
C GLU A 316 -4.65 12.84 -18.48
N VAL A 317 -5.20 13.71 -17.60
CA VAL A 317 -5.82 14.97 -17.99
C VAL A 317 -4.77 15.92 -18.60
N LYS A 318 -3.64 16.12 -17.93
CA LYS A 318 -2.53 16.97 -18.45
C LYS A 318 -2.00 16.48 -19.80
N ALA A 319 -1.95 15.17 -19.99
CA ALA A 319 -1.50 14.56 -21.24
C ALA A 319 -2.58 14.57 -22.34
N GLY A 320 -3.78 15.09 -22.08
CA GLY A 320 -4.88 15.16 -23.03
C GLY A 320 -5.52 13.81 -23.36
N ARG A 321 -5.24 12.75 -22.58
CA ARG A 321 -5.84 11.42 -22.75
C ARG A 321 -7.11 11.23 -21.95
N PHE A 322 -7.33 12.04 -20.92
CA PHE A 322 -8.57 12.08 -20.16
C PHE A 322 -9.15 13.50 -20.14
N ARG A 323 -10.44 13.64 -20.38
CA ARG A 323 -11.09 14.95 -20.43
C ARG A 323 -11.24 15.52 -19.03
N GLU A 324 -10.92 16.80 -18.89
CA GLU A 324 -10.98 17.52 -17.62
C GLU A 324 -12.43 17.62 -17.08
N ASP A 325 -13.41 17.85 -17.97
CA ASP A 325 -14.82 17.93 -17.58
C ASP A 325 -15.38 16.60 -17.03
N LEU A 326 -14.98 15.48 -17.62
CA LEU A 326 -15.34 14.15 -17.14
C LEU A 326 -14.60 13.82 -15.83
N TYR A 327 -13.34 14.21 -15.71
CA TYR A 327 -12.56 14.04 -14.48
C TYR A 327 -13.26 14.66 -13.29
N TYR A 328 -13.61 15.95 -13.33
CA TYR A 328 -14.29 16.62 -12.20
C TYR A 328 -15.67 16.04 -11.90
N ARG A 329 -16.32 15.41 -12.87
CA ARG A 329 -17.64 14.78 -12.64
C ARG A 329 -17.52 13.40 -11.98
N LEU A 330 -16.47 12.66 -12.25
CA LEU A 330 -16.23 11.32 -11.70
C LEU A 330 -15.41 11.35 -10.40
N TYR A 331 -14.44 12.25 -10.28
CA TYR A 331 -13.51 12.33 -9.16
C TYR A 331 -14.12 13.08 -7.97
N VAL A 332 -15.22 12.54 -7.41
CA VAL A 332 -15.97 13.18 -6.31
C VAL A 332 -15.42 12.72 -4.96
N VAL A 333 -15.34 11.42 -4.72
CA VAL A 333 -14.76 10.86 -3.49
C VAL A 333 -13.64 9.90 -3.87
N PRO A 334 -12.38 10.32 -3.74
CA PRO A 334 -11.25 9.46 -4.03
C PRO A 334 -11.02 8.42 -2.94
N ILE A 335 -10.69 7.19 -3.36
CA ILE A 335 -10.23 6.10 -2.50
C ILE A 335 -8.87 5.66 -3.03
N ASN A 336 -7.82 5.84 -2.24
CA ASN A 336 -6.48 5.39 -2.60
C ASN A 336 -6.23 4.02 -1.97
N MET A 337 -6.15 2.99 -2.82
CA MET A 337 -5.83 1.63 -2.39
C MET A 337 -4.33 1.52 -2.11
N PRO A 338 -3.92 1.23 -0.87
CA PRO A 338 -2.50 1.08 -0.56
C PRO A 338 -1.92 -0.13 -1.30
N PRO A 339 -0.69 -0.05 -1.83
CA PRO A 339 -0.02 -1.21 -2.36
C PRO A 339 0.27 -2.23 -1.26
N LEU A 340 0.45 -3.51 -1.65
CA LEU A 340 0.58 -4.61 -0.68
C LEU A 340 1.78 -4.43 0.27
N ARG A 341 2.89 -3.88 -0.21
CA ARG A 341 4.09 -3.56 0.59
C ARG A 341 3.84 -2.59 1.75
N ASP A 342 2.80 -1.76 1.65
CA ASP A 342 2.45 -0.78 2.68
C ASP A 342 1.39 -1.30 3.67
N ARG A 343 0.97 -2.57 3.54
CA ARG A 343 -0.04 -3.21 4.40
C ARG A 343 0.56 -4.04 5.56
N GLY A 344 1.88 -4.03 5.71
CA GLY A 344 2.58 -4.68 6.83
C GLY A 344 2.20 -6.16 7.00
N THR A 345 1.70 -6.51 8.18
CA THR A 345 1.34 -7.90 8.51
C THR A 345 0.17 -8.49 7.72
N ASP A 346 -0.65 -7.65 7.06
CA ASP A 346 -1.75 -8.13 6.22
C ASP A 346 -1.25 -9.03 5.09
N ILE A 347 -0.01 -8.85 4.63
CA ILE A 347 0.62 -9.67 3.61
C ILE A 347 0.57 -11.16 3.99
N LEU A 348 0.92 -11.48 5.23
CA LEU A 348 0.89 -12.86 5.71
C LEU A 348 -0.53 -13.38 5.89
N ALA A 349 -1.44 -12.58 6.43
CA ALA A 349 -2.84 -12.98 6.59
C ALA A 349 -3.50 -13.30 5.24
N ILE A 350 -3.21 -12.47 4.21
CA ILE A 350 -3.66 -12.72 2.84
C ILE A 350 -3.01 -13.98 2.28
N ALA A 351 -1.70 -14.17 2.49
CA ALA A 351 -0.97 -15.34 2.00
C ALA A 351 -1.51 -16.65 2.62
N GLU A 352 -1.75 -16.66 3.93
CA GLU A 352 -2.30 -17.82 4.66
C GLU A 352 -3.70 -18.17 4.16
N HIS A 353 -4.57 -17.18 3.98
CA HIS A 353 -5.90 -17.40 3.41
C HIS A 353 -5.86 -17.94 1.96
N LEU A 354 -4.96 -17.41 1.14
CA LEU A 354 -4.75 -17.92 -0.23
C LEU A 354 -4.24 -19.36 -0.21
N LEU A 355 -3.32 -19.69 0.71
CA LEU A 355 -2.83 -21.06 0.87
C LEU A 355 -3.98 -22.01 1.20
N GLU A 356 -4.78 -21.70 2.23
CA GLU A 356 -5.95 -22.49 2.61
C GLU A 356 -6.92 -22.70 1.41
N SER A 357 -7.23 -21.62 0.70
CA SER A 357 -8.13 -21.66 -0.45
C SER A 357 -7.62 -22.57 -1.56
N PHE A 358 -6.31 -22.47 -1.91
CA PHE A 358 -5.72 -23.30 -2.96
C PHE A 358 -5.52 -24.75 -2.51
N VAL A 359 -5.18 -25.00 -1.26
CA VAL A 359 -5.07 -26.34 -0.68
C VAL A 359 -6.40 -27.08 -0.82
N LEU A 360 -7.50 -26.43 -0.45
CA LEU A 360 -8.84 -26.99 -0.61
C LEU A 360 -9.20 -27.26 -2.09
N LYS A 361 -8.90 -26.30 -2.97
CA LYS A 361 -9.22 -26.38 -4.39
C LYS A 361 -8.44 -27.48 -5.11
N GLU A 362 -7.16 -27.61 -4.80
CA GLU A 362 -6.24 -28.54 -5.50
C GLU A 362 -6.12 -29.91 -4.78
N GLY A 363 -6.83 -30.10 -3.65
CA GLY A 363 -6.76 -31.35 -2.88
C GLY A 363 -5.37 -31.65 -2.32
N LYS A 364 -4.62 -30.60 -1.95
CA LYS A 364 -3.28 -30.71 -1.37
C LYS A 364 -3.33 -30.75 0.16
N HIS A 365 -2.15 -30.93 0.82
CA HIS A 365 -2.07 -31.12 2.27
C HIS A 365 -1.10 -30.13 2.93
N PHE A 366 -0.91 -28.93 2.35
CA PHE A 366 -0.13 -27.91 3.02
C PHE A 366 -0.94 -27.31 4.18
N GLU A 367 -0.31 -27.24 5.34
CA GLU A 367 -0.92 -26.69 6.56
C GLU A 367 -0.43 -25.27 6.85
N GLU A 368 0.88 -25.00 6.57
CA GLU A 368 1.48 -23.72 6.89
C GLU A 368 2.69 -23.37 5.99
N PHE A 369 3.11 -22.10 6.07
CA PHE A 369 4.39 -21.65 5.52
C PHE A 369 5.51 -21.86 6.52
N SER A 370 6.70 -22.29 6.07
CA SER A 370 7.90 -22.28 6.91
C SER A 370 8.29 -20.85 7.32
N THR A 371 9.05 -20.72 8.43
CA THR A 371 9.53 -19.41 8.92
C THR A 371 10.29 -18.63 7.84
N ASN A 372 11.14 -19.31 7.06
CA ASN A 372 11.88 -18.68 5.97
C ASN A 372 10.97 -18.25 4.81
N ALA A 373 9.90 -19.00 4.52
CA ALA A 373 8.91 -18.60 3.52
C ALA A 373 8.12 -17.36 3.98
N LYS A 374 7.69 -17.32 5.23
CA LYS A 374 7.04 -16.13 5.82
C LYS A 374 7.93 -14.89 5.74
N ALA A 375 9.22 -15.03 6.07
CA ALA A 375 10.18 -13.93 5.98
C ALA A 375 10.37 -13.44 4.53
N GLN A 376 10.44 -14.33 3.55
CA GLN A 376 10.52 -13.95 2.13
C GLN A 376 9.26 -13.23 1.64
N ILE A 377 8.07 -13.74 2.01
CA ILE A 377 6.78 -13.12 1.66
C ILE A 377 6.69 -11.69 2.21
N LEU A 378 7.15 -11.45 3.45
CA LEU A 378 7.16 -10.13 4.08
C LEU A 378 8.14 -9.16 3.42
N ASN A 379 9.32 -9.63 3.03
CA ASN A 379 10.40 -8.79 2.53
C ASN A 379 10.32 -8.50 1.02
N TYR A 380 9.48 -9.21 0.28
CA TYR A 380 9.34 -8.98 -1.15
C TYR A 380 8.44 -7.77 -1.44
N ALA A 381 8.78 -6.98 -2.46
CA ALA A 381 8.13 -5.71 -2.75
C ALA A 381 6.73 -5.82 -3.40
N TRP A 382 6.37 -6.98 -3.93
CA TRP A 382 5.08 -7.30 -4.58
C TRP A 382 4.64 -6.26 -5.62
N PRO A 383 5.39 -6.05 -6.72
CA PRO A 383 5.02 -5.08 -7.75
C PRO A 383 3.65 -5.37 -8.39
N GLY A 384 3.23 -6.63 -8.46
CA GLY A 384 1.89 -7.05 -8.89
C GLY A 384 0.88 -7.19 -7.75
N ASN A 385 1.23 -6.73 -6.54
CA ASN A 385 0.38 -6.74 -5.35
C ASN A 385 -0.26 -8.10 -5.05
N VAL A 386 -1.53 -8.13 -4.64
CA VAL A 386 -2.24 -9.36 -4.28
C VAL A 386 -2.38 -10.32 -5.47
N ARG A 387 -2.48 -9.81 -6.69
CA ARG A 387 -2.55 -10.66 -7.90
C ARG A 387 -1.26 -11.47 -8.11
N GLU A 388 -0.11 -10.84 -7.88
CA GLU A 388 1.19 -11.54 -7.94
C GLU A 388 1.35 -12.52 -6.79
N LEU A 389 1.01 -12.12 -5.56
CA LEU A 389 1.03 -12.99 -4.38
C LEU A 389 0.17 -14.24 -4.62
N GLN A 390 -1.04 -14.06 -5.15
CA GLN A 390 -1.95 -15.14 -5.50
C GLN A 390 -1.33 -16.11 -6.49
N ASN A 391 -0.71 -15.61 -7.57
CA ASN A 391 -0.06 -16.44 -8.59
C ASN A 391 1.13 -17.23 -8.01
N VAL A 392 1.96 -16.60 -7.19
CA VAL A 392 3.13 -17.24 -6.57
C VAL A 392 2.69 -18.38 -5.64
N ILE A 393 1.68 -18.14 -4.79
CA ILE A 393 1.16 -19.17 -3.87
C ILE A 393 0.48 -20.29 -4.66
N GLN A 394 -0.37 -19.97 -5.64
CA GLN A 394 -1.03 -20.96 -6.48
C GLN A 394 -0.02 -21.85 -7.17
N GLN A 395 1.01 -21.28 -7.80
CA GLN A 395 2.08 -22.02 -8.45
C GLN A 395 2.80 -22.95 -7.46
N ALA A 396 3.12 -22.43 -6.26
CA ALA A 396 3.79 -23.22 -5.23
C ALA A 396 2.95 -24.42 -4.77
N VAL A 397 1.64 -24.24 -4.58
CA VAL A 397 0.72 -25.33 -4.19
C VAL A 397 0.55 -26.36 -5.30
N VAL A 398 0.36 -25.91 -6.55
CA VAL A 398 0.14 -26.82 -7.69
C VAL A 398 1.37 -27.68 -7.96
N LEU A 399 2.57 -27.08 -7.97
CA LEU A 399 3.80 -27.76 -8.38
C LEU A 399 4.46 -28.61 -7.29
N ASN A 400 4.08 -28.44 -6.03
CA ASN A 400 4.75 -29.10 -4.90
C ASN A 400 3.78 -29.97 -4.10
N GLN A 401 4.37 -30.74 -3.16
CA GLN A 401 3.67 -31.56 -2.18
C GLN A 401 4.36 -31.47 -0.82
N GLY A 402 3.60 -31.66 0.25
CA GLY A 402 4.12 -31.65 1.63
C GLY A 402 3.13 -31.03 2.61
N ALA A 403 3.46 -31.04 3.90
CA ALA A 403 2.68 -30.38 4.95
C ALA A 403 3.09 -28.90 5.14
N VAL A 404 4.35 -28.56 4.88
CA VAL A 404 4.89 -27.21 5.07
C VAL A 404 5.40 -26.64 3.75
N LEU A 405 4.90 -25.47 3.35
CA LEU A 405 5.35 -24.77 2.17
C LEU A 405 6.64 -24.01 2.47
N ARG A 406 7.75 -24.47 1.85
CA ARG A 406 9.10 -23.95 2.10
C ARG A 406 9.46 -22.82 1.15
N SER A 407 10.41 -21.99 1.56
CA SER A 407 10.90 -20.85 0.76
C SER A 407 11.40 -21.24 -0.65
N ALA A 408 12.03 -22.40 -0.80
CA ALA A 408 12.49 -22.92 -2.10
C ALA A 408 11.35 -23.29 -3.07
N MET A 409 10.12 -23.40 -2.59
CA MET A 409 8.92 -23.67 -3.40
C MET A 409 8.26 -22.38 -3.92
N LEU A 410 8.65 -21.22 -3.39
CA LEU A 410 8.15 -19.92 -3.83
C LEU A 410 9.01 -19.38 -4.98
N SER A 411 8.39 -19.12 -6.12
CA SER A 411 9.07 -18.55 -7.30
C SER A 411 8.65 -17.10 -7.49
N PHE A 412 9.56 -16.17 -7.23
CA PHE A 412 9.33 -14.74 -7.39
C PHE A 412 9.80 -14.28 -8.78
N PRO A 413 8.94 -13.69 -9.63
CA PRO A 413 9.28 -13.37 -11.03
C PRO A 413 10.49 -12.44 -11.20
N ASN A 414 10.72 -11.54 -10.24
CA ASN A 414 11.80 -10.54 -10.31
C ASN A 414 13.10 -10.96 -9.60
N LEU A 415 13.19 -12.16 -8.99
CA LEU A 415 14.42 -12.68 -8.41
C LEU A 415 15.29 -13.46 -9.43
N VAL A 416 14.80 -13.70 -10.64
CA VAL A 416 15.51 -14.47 -11.69
C VAL A 416 16.55 -13.64 -12.43
N ALA A 417 16.79 -12.37 -12.05
CA ALA A 417 17.77 -11.49 -12.71
C ALA A 417 19.21 -11.60 -12.19
N ASN A 418 19.58 -12.66 -11.43
CA ASN A 418 20.99 -12.98 -11.14
C ASN A 418 21.23 -14.49 -11.30
N PRO A 419 21.78 -14.96 -12.42
CA PRO A 419 22.17 -16.36 -12.58
C PRO A 419 23.54 -16.63 -11.95
N SER A 420 23.72 -16.33 -10.68
CA SER A 420 24.96 -16.62 -9.97
C SER A 420 24.65 -17.05 -8.54
N THR A 421 24.07 -18.22 -8.37
CA THR A 421 24.25 -19.13 -7.21
C THR A 421 23.16 -20.21 -7.22
N VAL A 422 23.23 -21.14 -8.16
CA VAL A 422 22.68 -22.48 -7.91
C VAL A 422 23.79 -23.47 -8.25
N ALA A 423 24.70 -23.69 -7.31
CA ALA A 423 25.51 -24.89 -7.27
C ALA A 423 24.59 -26.03 -6.84
N LEU A 424 24.06 -26.77 -7.80
CA LEU A 424 23.46 -28.09 -7.58
C LEU A 424 24.52 -29.04 -7.09
N THR A 425 24.61 -29.26 -5.78
CA THR A 425 25.30 -30.42 -5.21
C THR A 425 24.37 -31.62 -5.33
N THR A 426 24.40 -32.26 -6.46
CA THR A 426 23.93 -33.65 -6.58
C THR A 426 25.11 -34.55 -6.30
N HIS A 427 25.17 -35.10 -5.09
CA HIS A 427 25.96 -36.30 -4.82
C HIS A 427 25.30 -37.49 -5.53
N VAL A 428 25.92 -37.94 -6.60
CA VAL A 428 25.70 -39.28 -7.15
C VAL A 428 27.03 -39.98 -7.09
N GLU A 429 27.12 -41.04 -6.30
CA GLU A 429 28.26 -41.99 -6.29
C GLU A 429 28.38 -42.66 -7.66
N PRO A 430 29.61 -42.94 -8.13
CA PRO A 430 29.85 -43.59 -9.42
C PRO A 430 29.89 -45.11 -9.26
N ALA A 431 29.00 -45.82 -9.95
CA ALA A 431 29.18 -47.23 -10.28
C ALA A 431 29.98 -47.35 -11.59
N ALA A 432 31.07 -48.12 -11.51
CA ALA A 432 32.03 -48.36 -12.57
C ALA A 432 31.47 -49.20 -13.72
N SER A 433 31.81 -48.86 -14.97
CA SER A 433 32.57 -49.75 -15.88
C SER A 433 32.69 -49.17 -17.31
N ALA A 434 33.94 -49.08 -17.71
CA ALA A 434 34.59 -49.41 -19.02
C ALA A 434 33.85 -49.03 -20.32
N ASN A 435 34.38 -48.02 -21.04
CA ASN A 435 35.10 -48.30 -22.30
C ASN A 435 35.75 -46.99 -22.81
N ALA A 436 37.07 -47.05 -22.85
CA ALA A 436 37.91 -46.08 -23.53
C ALA A 436 37.79 -46.26 -25.05
N LEU A 437 37.87 -45.18 -25.79
CA LEU A 437 38.77 -44.99 -26.92
C LEU A 437 38.43 -43.70 -27.71
N THR A 438 39.49 -42.95 -27.89
CA THR A 438 39.76 -42.01 -28.99
C THR A 438 38.88 -40.75 -29.11
N TRP A 439 39.49 -39.64 -28.75
CA TRP A 439 39.72 -38.45 -29.59
C TRP A 439 40.70 -37.54 -28.85
N ARG A 440 41.97 -37.90 -28.99
CA ARG A 440 43.12 -37.03 -28.65
C ARG A 440 43.62 -36.50 -29.99
N GLU A 441 43.96 -35.25 -30.04
CA GLU A 441 44.56 -34.47 -31.14
C GLU A 441 43.60 -33.51 -31.83
N GLN A 442 43.52 -32.31 -31.27
CA GLN A 442 43.52 -31.03 -31.97
C GLN A 442 43.08 -29.92 -31.00
N SER A 443 43.98 -29.41 -30.18
CA SER A 443 43.85 -28.09 -29.55
C SER A 443 45.13 -27.68 -28.82
N GLU A 444 46.22 -27.66 -29.56
CA GLU A 444 47.36 -26.82 -29.21
C GLU A 444 47.53 -25.81 -30.33
N GLN A 445 46.84 -24.65 -30.21
CA GLN A 445 47.16 -23.36 -30.84
C GLN A 445 46.02 -22.40 -30.64
N SER A 446 45.94 -21.76 -29.47
CA SER A 446 45.27 -20.46 -29.24
C SER A 446 45.39 -20.05 -27.78
N GLN A 447 46.63 -20.06 -27.25
CA GLN A 447 46.97 -19.29 -26.05
C GLN A 447 47.73 -18.05 -26.50
N GLN A 448 47.04 -16.96 -26.75
CA GLN A 448 47.53 -15.58 -26.63
C GLN A 448 46.38 -14.63 -26.87
N SER A 449 46.14 -13.77 -25.91
CA SER A 449 45.20 -12.62 -25.90
C SER A 449 43.84 -12.84 -25.20
N GLN A 450 43.87 -13.05 -23.91
CA GLN A 450 42.79 -12.59 -23.02
C GLN A 450 43.39 -11.68 -21.96
N GLN A 451 43.60 -10.42 -22.32
CA GLN A 451 43.63 -9.34 -21.35
C GLN A 451 42.17 -9.09 -20.93
N SER A 452 41.87 -9.54 -19.72
CA SER A 452 40.66 -9.21 -19.00
C SER A 452 40.68 -7.71 -18.69
N GLU A 453 39.91 -6.91 -19.45
CA GLU A 453 39.47 -5.59 -19.03
C GLU A 453 38.52 -5.76 -17.83
N GLN A 454 39.08 -5.55 -16.64
CA GLN A 454 38.29 -5.30 -15.44
C GLN A 454 37.51 -3.98 -15.65
N ILE A 455 36.22 -4.09 -15.87
CA ILE A 455 35.31 -2.95 -15.84
C ILE A 455 35.22 -2.50 -14.39
N GLN A 456 35.96 -1.46 -14.05
CA GLN A 456 35.74 -0.70 -12.81
C GLN A 456 34.41 0.07 -12.98
N TRP A 457 33.42 -0.28 -12.18
CA TRP A 457 32.19 0.49 -12.03
C TRP A 457 32.52 1.79 -11.30
N THR A 458 32.76 2.88 -12.04
CA THR A 458 32.75 4.23 -11.50
C THR A 458 31.30 4.62 -11.25
N ASN A 459 31.02 5.04 -10.02
CA ASN A 459 29.68 5.40 -9.51
C ASN A 459 29.20 6.80 -10.04
N GLU A 460 29.44 7.13 -11.30
CA GLU A 460 28.91 8.35 -11.91
C GLU A 460 27.66 8.02 -12.73
N ILE A 461 26.53 8.53 -12.26
CA ILE A 461 25.25 8.45 -12.98
C ILE A 461 25.36 9.39 -14.20
N GLU A 462 25.62 8.80 -15.39
CA GLU A 462 25.61 9.54 -16.65
C GLU A 462 24.19 9.77 -17.16
N PRO A 463 23.86 10.90 -17.79
CA PRO A 463 22.57 11.12 -18.42
C PRO A 463 22.27 10.03 -19.47
N LEU A 464 21.04 9.54 -19.51
CA LEU A 464 20.63 8.42 -20.37
C LEU A 464 21.00 8.60 -21.85
N TRP A 465 20.90 9.81 -22.37
CA TRP A 465 21.24 10.12 -23.76
C TRP A 465 22.73 9.95 -24.07
N VAL A 466 23.64 10.11 -23.09
CA VAL A 466 25.09 9.89 -23.22
C VAL A 466 25.39 8.40 -23.34
N VAL A 467 24.76 7.60 -22.47
CA VAL A 467 24.89 6.13 -22.48
C VAL A 467 24.33 5.57 -23.79
N GLU A 468 23.19 6.09 -24.23
CA GLU A 468 22.53 5.69 -25.48
C GLU A 468 23.38 6.06 -26.71
N LYS A 469 23.96 7.27 -26.76
CA LYS A 469 24.88 7.70 -27.81
C LYS A 469 26.09 6.77 -27.91
N ARG A 470 26.74 6.49 -26.77
CA ARG A 470 27.92 5.60 -26.71
C ARG A 470 27.58 4.20 -27.21
N THR A 471 26.42 3.67 -26.85
CA THR A 471 25.98 2.32 -27.25
C THR A 471 25.71 2.24 -28.75
N ILE A 472 25.04 3.23 -29.32
CA ILE A 472 24.75 3.31 -30.76
C ILE A 472 26.03 3.50 -31.57
N GLU A 473 26.94 4.39 -31.17
CA GLU A 473 28.22 4.61 -31.85
C GLU A 473 29.11 3.34 -31.80
N LYS A 474 29.12 2.62 -30.67
CA LYS A 474 29.85 1.36 -30.54
C LYS A 474 29.29 0.30 -31.50
N ALA A 475 27.98 0.13 -31.58
CA ALA A 475 27.34 -0.82 -32.50
C ALA A 475 27.60 -0.49 -33.97
N ILE A 476 27.59 0.78 -34.33
CA ILE A 476 27.92 1.23 -35.71
C ILE A 476 29.39 0.91 -36.05
N LYS A 477 30.31 1.13 -35.11
CA LYS A 477 31.75 0.85 -35.26
C LYS A 477 32.00 -0.66 -35.41
N GLU A 478 31.37 -1.51 -34.61
CA GLU A 478 31.47 -2.96 -34.71
C GLU A 478 30.86 -3.51 -35.99
N CYS A 479 29.91 -2.80 -36.60
CA CYS A 479 29.31 -3.12 -37.88
C CYS A 479 29.99 -2.44 -39.07
N GLU A 480 31.25 -1.99 -38.91
CA GLU A 480 32.04 -1.33 -39.99
C GLU A 480 31.31 -0.17 -40.67
N GLY A 481 30.52 0.62 -39.92
CA GLY A 481 29.76 1.77 -40.40
C GLY A 481 28.38 1.41 -40.98
N ASN A 482 27.97 0.16 -41.04
CA ASN A 482 26.68 -0.25 -41.58
C ASN A 482 25.55 -0.03 -40.57
N VAL A 483 24.83 1.09 -40.69
CA VAL A 483 23.73 1.48 -39.78
C VAL A 483 22.58 0.49 -39.78
N ASN A 484 22.28 -0.15 -40.91
CA ASN A 484 21.19 -1.14 -40.96
C ASN A 484 21.52 -2.41 -40.15
N LYS A 485 22.79 -2.85 -40.20
CA LYS A 485 23.26 -4.00 -39.44
C LYS A 485 23.36 -3.66 -37.94
N ALA A 486 23.81 -2.46 -37.61
CA ALA A 486 23.84 -1.95 -36.22
C ALA A 486 22.43 -1.81 -35.62
N ALA A 487 21.46 -1.37 -36.43
CA ALA A 487 20.05 -1.28 -36.03
C ALA A 487 19.45 -2.67 -35.68
N GLY A 488 19.79 -3.68 -36.49
CA GLY A 488 19.40 -5.06 -36.21
C GLY A 488 20.00 -5.61 -34.91
N LEU A 489 21.29 -5.32 -34.64
CA LEU A 489 21.95 -5.71 -33.38
C LEU A 489 21.38 -5.02 -32.14
N LEU A 490 20.90 -3.79 -32.30
CA LEU A 490 20.30 -2.99 -31.22
C LEU A 490 18.77 -3.17 -31.12
N GLU A 491 18.17 -4.01 -31.95
CA GLU A 491 16.72 -4.25 -32.03
C GLU A 491 15.89 -2.97 -32.22
N VAL A 492 16.44 -1.98 -33.00
CA VAL A 492 15.76 -0.72 -33.29
C VAL A 492 15.63 -0.51 -34.80
N ALA A 493 14.66 0.31 -35.21
CA ALA A 493 14.54 0.68 -36.61
C ALA A 493 15.72 1.58 -37.07
N PRO A 494 16.27 1.40 -38.27
CA PRO A 494 17.36 2.25 -38.79
C PRO A 494 17.04 3.73 -38.75
N SER A 495 15.81 4.13 -39.02
CA SER A 495 15.30 5.49 -38.90
C SER A 495 15.46 6.11 -37.50
N THR A 496 15.39 5.27 -36.46
CA THR A 496 15.59 5.68 -35.06
C THR A 496 17.03 6.11 -34.82
N ILE A 497 18.01 5.36 -35.35
CA ILE A 497 19.43 5.70 -35.26
C ILE A 497 19.72 7.03 -35.98
N TYR A 498 19.21 7.22 -37.20
CA TYR A 498 19.40 8.46 -37.92
C TYR A 498 18.80 9.66 -37.19
N ARG A 499 17.58 9.56 -36.70
CA ARG A 499 16.90 10.63 -35.94
C ARG A 499 17.66 10.99 -34.66
N LYS A 500 18.20 10.01 -33.95
CA LYS A 500 18.97 10.25 -32.71
C LYS A 500 20.30 10.92 -33.01
N ARG A 501 21.03 10.51 -34.02
CA ARG A 501 22.28 11.18 -34.46
C ARG A 501 22.03 12.63 -34.80
N GLN A 502 20.99 12.93 -35.57
CA GLN A 502 20.61 14.31 -35.92
C GLN A 502 20.22 15.15 -34.69
N SER A 503 19.57 14.55 -33.71
CA SER A 503 19.23 15.21 -32.44
C SER A 503 20.47 15.55 -31.60
N TRP A 504 21.52 14.71 -31.63
CA TRP A 504 22.76 14.96 -30.90
C TRP A 504 23.65 16.00 -31.59
N GLU A 505 23.67 16.06 -32.91
CA GLU A 505 24.35 17.10 -33.70
C GLU A 505 23.75 18.48 -33.39
N ASN A 506 22.43 18.59 -33.30
CA ASN A 506 21.75 19.83 -32.94
C ASN A 506 22.00 20.26 -31.47
N LYS A 507 22.21 19.32 -30.54
CA LYS A 507 22.54 19.64 -29.15
C LYS A 507 23.98 20.16 -28.98
N ASN A 508 24.93 19.69 -29.77
CA ASN A 508 26.31 20.17 -29.71
C ASN A 508 26.46 21.60 -30.24
N LEU A 509 25.58 22.02 -31.16
CA LEU A 509 25.56 23.40 -31.69
C LEU A 509 24.99 24.43 -30.70
N SER A 510 24.18 23.99 -29.71
CA SER A 510 23.61 24.88 -28.70
C SER A 510 24.46 25.05 -27.43
N THR A 511 25.59 24.36 -27.31
CA THR A 511 26.53 24.43 -26.17
C THR A 511 27.80 25.26 -26.50
N GLU A 512 28.00 25.72 -27.73
CA GLU A 512 29.11 26.58 -28.11
C GLU A 512 28.75 28.08 -28.14
N GLU A 513 27.51 28.46 -27.80
CA GLU A 513 27.04 29.87 -27.77
C GLU A 513 26.66 30.36 -26.36
N THR A 514 27.21 29.76 -25.26
CA THR A 514 27.01 30.32 -23.92
C THR A 514 28.32 30.48 -23.15
#